data_980f8702fc7ee405067c99fe4b62142c
#
_entry.id   980f8702fc7ee405067c99fe4b62142c
#
_cell.length_a   1.000
_cell.length_b   1.000
_cell.length_c   1.000
_cell.angle_alpha   90.00
_cell.angle_beta   90.00
_cell.angle_gamma   90.00
#
_symmetry.space_group_name_H-M   'P 1'
#
loop_
_entity.id
_entity.type
_entity.pdbx_description
1 polymer ?
#
loop_
_entity_poly.entity_id
_entity_poly.type
_entity_poly.pdbx_seq_one_letter_code
_entity_poly.pdbx_strand_id
1 'polypeptide(L)'
;MLEDVIKRGTGRRARVLERDDLAGKTGTTNGPRDAWFSGYNRDLVTTTWVGFDDYSLLGRREFGGTAALPIWIDYMRVALPPEEAAAEMPPGVVRLRIDKESGTRTSSQSSSIWEVFLEEFTPAGKANEGNDGDDLDGLF
;
A
#
# COMPACT_ATOMS: atom_id res chain seq x y z
N MET A 1 -3.90 2.00 1.14
CA MET A 1 -4.44 0.61 1.18
C MET A 1 -3.53 -0.41 0.49
N LEU A 2 -3.24 -0.34 -0.81
CA LEU A 2 -2.39 -1.35 -1.48
C LEU A 2 -0.92 -1.31 -1.06
N GLU A 3 -0.38 -0.15 -0.71
CA GLU A 3 0.93 -0.02 -0.07
C GLU A 3 0.97 -0.72 1.30
N ASP A 4 -0.13 -0.64 2.08
CA ASP A 4 -0.20 -1.29 3.38
C ASP A 4 -0.13 -2.82 3.30
N VAL A 5 -0.57 -3.41 2.19
CA VAL A 5 -0.40 -4.84 1.94
C VAL A 5 1.08 -5.23 1.94
N ILE A 6 1.95 -4.37 1.41
CA ILE A 6 3.40 -4.57 1.42
C ILE A 6 4.00 -4.13 2.76
N LYS A 7 3.60 -2.97 3.31
CA LYS A 7 4.18 -2.45 4.55
C LYS A 7 3.90 -3.35 5.76
N ARG A 8 2.67 -3.89 5.89
CA ARG A 8 2.21 -4.64 7.08
C ARG A 8 1.22 -5.79 6.81
N GLY A 9 0.89 -6.05 5.56
CA GLY A 9 -0.10 -7.07 5.17
C GLY A 9 0.50 -8.36 4.61
N THR A 10 -0.29 -9.03 3.75
CA THR A 10 0.06 -10.32 3.14
C THR A 10 1.21 -10.26 2.15
N GLY A 11 1.55 -9.06 1.66
CA GLY A 11 2.68 -8.80 0.76
C GLY A 11 3.98 -8.39 1.46
N ARG A 12 4.06 -8.44 2.80
CA ARG A 12 5.20 -7.91 3.58
C ARG A 12 6.58 -8.47 3.20
N ARG A 13 6.65 -9.64 2.55
CA ARG A 13 7.92 -10.20 2.03
C ARG A 13 8.55 -9.32 0.96
N ALA A 14 7.77 -8.52 0.23
CA ALA A 14 8.28 -7.57 -0.75
C ALA A 14 9.15 -6.44 -0.15
N ARG A 15 9.09 -6.24 1.18
CA ARG A 15 9.97 -5.28 1.89
C ARG A 15 11.46 -5.60 1.73
N VAL A 16 11.81 -6.82 1.31
CA VAL A 16 13.21 -7.19 0.98
C VAL A 16 13.77 -6.40 -0.21
N LEU A 17 12.91 -5.75 -0.99
CA LEU A 17 13.30 -4.83 -2.06
C LEU A 17 13.75 -3.46 -1.53
N GLU A 18 13.53 -3.17 -0.24
CA GLU A 18 13.91 -1.92 0.45
C GLU A 18 13.40 -0.67 -0.25
N ARG A 19 12.12 -0.71 -0.70
CA ARG A 19 11.45 0.37 -1.44
C ARG A 19 10.12 0.73 -0.80
N ASP A 20 9.82 2.03 -0.76
CA ASP A 20 8.59 2.58 -0.21
C ASP A 20 7.51 2.90 -1.26
N ASP A 21 7.89 2.91 -2.54
CA ASP A 21 7.01 3.22 -3.68
C ASP A 21 6.21 2.02 -4.21
N LEU A 22 6.28 0.87 -3.54
CA LEU A 22 5.61 -0.35 -3.99
C LEU A 22 4.22 -0.51 -3.39
N ALA A 23 3.28 -0.94 -4.22
CA ALA A 23 1.93 -1.33 -3.84
C ALA A 23 1.56 -2.67 -4.47
N GLY A 24 0.62 -3.42 -3.87
CA GLY A 24 0.23 -4.70 -4.45
C GLY A 24 -0.82 -5.45 -3.64
N LYS A 25 -1.24 -6.60 -4.19
CA LYS A 25 -2.26 -7.47 -3.59
C LYS A 25 -2.02 -8.94 -3.94
N THR A 26 -2.15 -9.78 -2.93
CA THR A 26 -2.23 -11.24 -3.10
C THR A 26 -3.62 -11.67 -3.55
N GLY A 27 -3.69 -12.69 -4.40
CA GLY A 27 -4.91 -13.42 -4.73
C GLY A 27 -4.71 -14.92 -4.53
N THR A 28 -5.76 -15.61 -4.09
CA THR A 28 -5.77 -17.07 -3.95
C THR A 28 -7.20 -17.55 -4.13
N THR A 29 -7.39 -18.59 -4.93
CA THR A 29 -8.70 -19.25 -5.09
C THR A 29 -9.08 -20.04 -3.84
N ASN A 30 -10.38 -20.30 -3.67
CA ASN A 30 -10.90 -21.19 -2.63
C ASN A 30 -10.36 -22.62 -2.84
N GLY A 31 -9.53 -23.08 -1.89
CA GLY A 31 -8.61 -24.19 -2.12
C GLY A 31 -7.46 -23.71 -3.03
N PRO A 32 -6.20 -23.77 -2.60
CA PRO A 32 -5.08 -23.14 -3.29
C PRO A 32 -4.78 -23.84 -4.63
N ARG A 33 -5.52 -23.47 -5.66
CA ARG A 33 -5.37 -23.92 -7.05
C ARG A 33 -4.66 -22.90 -7.91
N ASP A 34 -4.98 -21.63 -7.65
CA ASP A 34 -4.33 -20.49 -8.26
C ASP A 34 -3.81 -19.55 -7.19
N ALA A 35 -2.56 -19.18 -7.30
CA ALA A 35 -1.89 -18.21 -6.47
C ALA A 35 -1.47 -17.01 -7.31
N TRP A 36 -1.86 -15.82 -6.89
CA TRP A 36 -1.61 -14.57 -7.60
C TRP A 36 -0.90 -13.56 -6.72
N PHE A 37 -0.05 -12.77 -7.32
CA PHE A 37 0.37 -11.50 -6.79
C PHE A 37 0.44 -10.46 -7.90
N SER A 38 -0.32 -9.39 -7.74
CA SER A 38 -0.27 -8.21 -8.62
C SER A 38 0.31 -7.06 -7.82
N GLY A 39 1.36 -6.44 -8.32
CA GLY A 39 2.00 -5.32 -7.65
C GLY A 39 2.60 -4.36 -8.66
N TYR A 40 2.84 -3.14 -8.22
CA TYR A 40 3.27 -2.05 -9.07
C TYR A 40 4.00 -0.96 -8.28
N ASN A 41 4.71 -0.13 -9.02
CA ASN A 41 5.08 1.23 -8.65
C ASN A 41 4.54 2.19 -9.72
N ARG A 42 5.04 3.42 -9.77
CA ARG A 42 4.60 4.41 -10.77
C ARG A 42 4.93 4.01 -12.22
N ASP A 43 6.03 3.30 -12.41
CA ASP A 43 6.61 3.03 -13.74
C ASP A 43 6.31 1.64 -14.26
N LEU A 44 6.05 0.69 -13.38
CA LEU A 44 5.95 -0.73 -13.70
C LEU A 44 4.82 -1.42 -12.95
N VAL A 45 3.98 -2.16 -13.67
CA VAL A 45 3.00 -3.07 -13.10
C VAL A 45 3.32 -4.50 -13.55
N THR A 46 3.29 -5.43 -12.60
CA THR A 46 3.57 -6.84 -12.85
C THR A 46 2.60 -7.72 -12.10
N THR A 47 2.10 -8.73 -12.78
CA THR A 47 1.28 -9.79 -12.19
C THR A 47 1.96 -11.13 -12.35
N THR A 48 2.05 -11.87 -11.26
CA THR A 48 2.55 -13.26 -11.24
C THR A 48 1.43 -14.19 -10.91
N TRP A 49 1.34 -15.27 -11.65
CA TRP A 49 0.42 -16.38 -11.43
C TRP A 49 1.17 -17.69 -11.32
N VAL A 50 0.69 -18.54 -10.42
CA VAL A 50 1.14 -19.93 -10.26
C VAL A 50 -0.10 -20.80 -10.19
N GLY A 51 -0.19 -21.80 -11.05
CA GLY A 51 -1.30 -22.73 -11.15
C GLY A 51 -0.96 -23.93 -12.02
N PHE A 52 -1.80 -24.96 -12.00
CA PHE A 52 -1.74 -26.08 -12.91
C PHE A 52 -2.82 -25.97 -14.00
N ASP A 53 -2.51 -26.40 -15.21
CA ASP A 53 -3.44 -26.35 -16.35
C ASP A 53 -4.71 -27.17 -16.12
N ASP A 54 -4.61 -28.27 -15.35
CA ASP A 54 -5.73 -29.15 -14.98
C ASP A 54 -6.52 -28.65 -13.75
N TYR A 55 -6.19 -27.44 -13.26
CA TYR A 55 -6.81 -26.84 -12.08
C TYR A 55 -6.71 -27.69 -10.80
N SER A 56 -5.67 -28.50 -10.70
CA SER A 56 -5.37 -29.28 -9.48
C SER A 56 -4.86 -28.39 -8.35
N LEU A 57 -4.84 -28.93 -7.12
CA LEU A 57 -4.36 -28.20 -5.95
C LEU A 57 -2.85 -27.99 -6.03
N LEU A 58 -2.38 -26.78 -5.79
CA LEU A 58 -0.96 -26.43 -5.69
C LEU A 58 -0.25 -27.11 -4.51
N GLY A 59 -1.02 -27.39 -3.44
CA GLY A 59 -0.49 -28.00 -2.23
C GLY A 59 -0.90 -27.26 -0.96
N ARG A 60 -0.41 -27.75 0.18
CA ARG A 60 -0.70 -27.11 1.47
C ARG A 60 0.13 -25.84 1.61
N ARG A 61 -0.54 -24.73 1.93
CA ARG A 61 0.05 -23.39 2.15
C ARG A 61 0.63 -22.71 0.89
N GLU A 62 0.24 -23.14 -0.30
CA GLU A 62 0.62 -22.47 -1.55
C GLU A 62 -0.39 -21.36 -1.89
N PHE A 63 -0.19 -20.19 -1.26
CA PHE A 63 -1.03 -19.01 -1.42
C PHE A 63 -0.29 -17.94 -2.25
N GLY A 64 -0.99 -16.89 -2.66
CA GLY A 64 -0.38 -15.78 -3.39
C GLY A 64 0.87 -15.19 -2.71
N GLY A 65 0.87 -15.11 -1.37
CA GLY A 65 2.03 -14.62 -0.60
C GLY A 65 3.20 -15.59 -0.46
N THR A 66 3.00 -16.88 -0.71
CA THR A 66 4.03 -17.93 -0.59
C THR A 66 4.51 -18.45 -1.92
N ALA A 67 3.63 -18.59 -2.92
CA ALA A 67 3.96 -19.12 -4.23
C ALA A 67 4.23 -18.02 -5.28
N ALA A 68 3.32 -17.04 -5.43
CA ALA A 68 3.42 -16.03 -6.48
C ALA A 68 4.32 -14.83 -6.10
N LEU A 69 4.22 -14.35 -4.85
CA LEU A 69 4.98 -13.19 -4.38
C LEU A 69 6.51 -13.33 -4.50
N PRO A 70 7.15 -14.48 -4.18
CA PRO A 70 8.59 -14.62 -4.36
C PRO A 70 9.04 -14.41 -5.81
N ILE A 71 8.32 -14.96 -6.76
CA ILE A 71 8.60 -14.80 -8.20
C ILE A 71 8.47 -13.33 -8.62
N TRP A 72 7.42 -12.65 -8.12
CA TRP A 72 7.22 -11.23 -8.34
C TRP A 72 8.38 -10.40 -7.77
N ILE A 73 8.86 -10.73 -6.56
CA ILE A 73 10.00 -10.07 -5.93
C ILE A 73 11.27 -10.21 -6.77
N ASP A 74 11.56 -11.42 -7.25
CA ASP A 74 12.76 -11.69 -8.05
C ASP A 74 12.73 -10.95 -9.39
N TYR A 75 11.55 -10.88 -10.03
CA TYR A 75 11.36 -10.08 -11.23
C TYR A 75 11.56 -8.58 -10.96
N MET A 76 10.87 -8.04 -9.92
CA MET A 76 10.93 -6.62 -9.61
C MET A 76 12.32 -6.16 -9.17
N ARG A 77 13.10 -7.03 -8.53
CA ARG A 77 14.50 -6.72 -8.16
C ARG A 77 15.36 -6.34 -9.36
N VAL A 78 15.07 -6.90 -10.52
CA VAL A 78 15.82 -6.66 -11.76
C VAL A 78 15.16 -5.58 -12.62
N ALA A 79 13.83 -5.54 -12.63
CA ALA A 79 13.06 -4.71 -13.55
C ALA A 79 12.80 -3.28 -13.05
N LEU A 80 12.84 -3.07 -11.72
CA LEU A 80 12.63 -1.74 -11.15
C LEU A 80 13.81 -0.80 -11.47
N PRO A 81 13.52 0.47 -11.81
CA PRO A 81 14.55 1.48 -11.92
C PRO A 81 15.27 1.68 -10.56
N PRO A 82 16.56 2.07 -10.58
CA PRO A 82 17.33 2.25 -9.33
C PRO A 82 16.74 3.30 -8.39
N GLU A 83 16.11 4.34 -8.96
CA GLU A 83 15.52 5.45 -8.21
C GLU A 83 14.05 5.16 -7.92
N GLU A 84 13.61 5.49 -6.70
CA GLU A 84 12.21 5.42 -6.35
C GLU A 84 11.43 6.55 -7.03
N ALA A 85 10.29 6.19 -7.62
CA ALA A 85 9.41 7.19 -8.19
C ALA A 85 8.74 7.99 -7.07
N ALA A 86 9.04 9.28 -6.97
CA ALA A 86 8.36 10.17 -6.03
C ALA A 86 6.85 10.22 -6.35
N ALA A 87 6.03 9.94 -5.35
CA ALA A 87 4.60 10.09 -5.46
C ALA A 87 4.24 11.58 -5.30
N GLU A 88 4.06 12.28 -6.40
CA GLU A 88 3.44 13.60 -6.39
C GLU A 88 1.94 13.45 -6.13
N MET A 89 1.43 14.20 -5.15
CA MET A 89 -0.02 14.27 -4.94
C MET A 89 -0.67 15.07 -6.07
N PRO A 90 -1.73 14.52 -6.69
CA PRO A 90 -2.45 15.28 -7.71
C PRO A 90 -3.18 16.48 -7.08
N PRO A 91 -3.47 17.54 -7.87
CA PRO A 91 -4.27 18.67 -7.40
C PRO A 91 -5.61 18.23 -6.80
N GLY A 92 -6.03 18.88 -5.72
CA GLY A 92 -7.26 18.54 -5.00
C GLY A 92 -7.16 17.32 -4.07
N VAL A 93 -5.95 16.79 -3.86
CA VAL A 93 -5.68 15.73 -2.90
C VAL A 93 -4.77 16.26 -1.80
N VAL A 94 -5.14 16.00 -0.55
CA VAL A 94 -4.39 16.44 0.63
C VAL A 94 -4.05 15.26 1.53
N ARG A 95 -2.91 15.34 2.21
CA ARG A 95 -2.48 14.35 3.18
C ARG A 95 -2.65 14.92 4.59
N LEU A 96 -3.47 14.27 5.39
CA LEU A 96 -3.82 14.73 6.74
C LEU A 96 -3.47 13.67 7.78
N ARG A 97 -3.16 14.14 8.98
CA ARG A 97 -2.96 13.28 10.14
C ARG A 97 -4.31 13.01 10.80
N ILE A 98 -4.63 11.74 10.97
CA ILE A 98 -5.92 11.25 11.47
C ILE A 98 -5.70 10.43 12.72
N ASP A 99 -6.50 10.70 13.76
CA ASP A 99 -6.57 9.87 14.95
C ASP A 99 -7.21 8.51 14.58
N LYS A 100 -6.56 7.41 14.98
CA LYS A 100 -6.96 6.05 14.58
C LYS A 100 -8.31 5.60 15.13
N GLU A 101 -8.71 6.14 16.29
CA GLU A 101 -9.91 5.72 16.98
C GLU A 101 -11.11 6.54 16.53
N SER A 102 -10.96 7.88 16.51
CA SER A 102 -12.05 8.77 16.18
C SER A 102 -12.22 9.05 14.69
N GLY A 103 -11.18 8.81 13.87
CA GLY A 103 -11.18 9.17 12.44
C GLY A 103 -11.14 10.69 12.20
N THR A 104 -10.93 11.51 13.22
CA THR A 104 -10.88 12.96 13.09
C THR A 104 -9.47 13.48 12.82
N ARG A 105 -9.33 14.66 12.21
CA ARG A 105 -8.05 15.32 12.01
C ARG A 105 -7.41 15.68 13.36
N THR A 106 -6.11 15.45 13.50
CA THR A 106 -5.37 15.71 14.75
C THR A 106 -3.95 16.19 14.47
N SER A 107 -3.42 17.06 15.31
CA SER A 107 -2.01 17.43 15.37
C SER A 107 -1.17 16.47 16.22
N SER A 108 -1.82 15.64 17.07
CA SER A 108 -1.14 14.69 17.95
C SER A 108 -0.39 13.62 17.16
N GLN A 109 0.86 13.32 17.56
CA GLN A 109 1.66 12.26 16.97
C GLN A 109 1.33 10.88 17.54
N SER A 110 0.80 10.82 18.77
CA SER A 110 0.38 9.57 19.40
C SER A 110 -0.97 9.10 18.84
N SER A 111 -1.13 7.82 18.58
CA SER A 111 -2.36 7.20 18.04
C SER A 111 -2.80 7.69 16.67
N SER A 112 -1.96 8.39 15.89
CA SER A 112 -2.34 8.93 14.59
C SER A 112 -1.68 8.21 13.45
N ILE A 113 -2.29 8.36 12.26
CA ILE A 113 -1.76 7.91 10.97
C ILE A 113 -1.88 9.04 9.95
N TRP A 114 -1.06 8.98 8.92
CA TRP A 114 -1.23 9.81 7.75
C TRP A 114 -2.16 9.14 6.76
N GLU A 115 -3.22 9.85 6.33
CA GLU A 115 -4.18 9.39 5.33
C GLU A 115 -4.37 10.46 4.25
N VAL A 116 -4.85 10.03 3.08
CA VAL A 116 -5.03 10.86 1.90
C VAL A 116 -6.52 11.08 1.66
N PHE A 117 -6.92 12.32 1.43
CA PHE A 117 -8.29 12.74 1.21
C PHE A 117 -8.41 13.62 -0.03
N LEU A 118 -9.59 13.64 -0.63
CA LEU A 118 -9.96 14.75 -1.50
C LEU A 118 -10.16 15.99 -0.61
N GLU A 119 -9.65 17.13 -1.06
CA GLU A 119 -9.69 18.39 -0.31
C GLU A 119 -11.10 18.79 0.13
N GLU A 120 -12.09 18.55 -0.73
CA GLU A 120 -13.51 18.79 -0.48
C GLU A 120 -14.15 17.81 0.53
N PHE A 121 -13.51 16.66 0.84
CA PHE A 121 -14.02 15.62 1.74
C PHE A 121 -13.08 15.35 2.92
N THR A 122 -12.47 16.39 3.44
CA THR A 122 -11.58 16.25 4.61
C THR A 122 -12.38 16.01 5.89
N PRO A 123 -11.90 15.13 6.79
CA PRO A 123 -12.55 14.93 8.08
C PRO A 123 -12.51 16.19 8.95
N ALA A 124 -13.52 16.35 9.80
CA ALA A 124 -13.56 17.44 10.77
C ALA A 124 -12.37 17.34 11.75
N GLY A 125 -11.89 18.50 12.22
CA GLY A 125 -10.92 18.55 13.32
C GLY A 125 -11.55 18.11 14.65
N LYS A 126 -10.72 17.68 15.63
CA LYS A 126 -11.19 17.46 17.01
C LYS A 126 -11.80 18.72 17.56
N ALA A 127 -12.97 18.60 18.19
CA ALA A 127 -13.78 19.72 18.71
C ALA A 127 -13.11 20.55 19.83
N ASN A 128 -11.85 20.33 20.19
CA ASN A 128 -11.15 20.98 21.30
C ASN A 128 -9.74 21.47 20.99
N GLU A 129 -9.43 21.82 19.75
CA GLU A 129 -8.23 22.61 19.50
C GLU A 129 -8.68 24.03 19.19
N GLY A 130 -8.60 24.87 20.26
CA GLY A 130 -8.88 26.30 20.17
C GLY A 130 -8.05 26.94 19.08
N ASN A 131 -8.75 27.70 18.28
CA ASN A 131 -8.33 28.80 17.46
C ASN A 131 -6.82 29.07 17.43
N ASP A 132 -6.12 28.53 16.45
CA ASP A 132 -4.90 29.14 15.95
C ASP A 132 -4.91 29.08 14.43
N GLY A 133 -4.77 30.30 13.89
CA GLY A 133 -4.95 30.62 12.51
C GLY A 133 -4.03 29.87 11.57
N ASP A 134 -4.55 29.70 10.38
CA ASP A 134 -3.86 29.70 9.10
C ASP A 134 -2.33 29.48 9.13
N ASP A 135 -1.89 28.22 9.22
CA ASP A 135 -0.55 27.86 8.80
C ASP A 135 -0.65 26.89 7.62
N LEU A 136 -0.93 27.49 6.46
CA LEU A 136 -0.74 26.83 5.15
C LEU A 136 0.71 26.96 4.64
N ASP A 137 1.62 27.51 5.45
CA ASP A 137 3.02 27.65 5.12
C ASP A 137 3.87 26.54 5.77
N GLY A 138 4.20 25.53 5.03
CA GLY A 138 5.14 24.50 5.48
C GLY A 138 5.08 23.17 4.77
N LEU A 139 4.71 23.13 3.51
CA LEU A 139 4.75 21.90 2.70
C LEU A 139 5.59 22.13 1.43
N PHE A 140 6.93 22.09 1.62
CA PHE A 140 7.86 21.73 0.56
C PHE A 140 8.84 20.70 1.08
#